data_17bf7b41e73eb6549d8225dca34d2f94
#
_entry.id   17bf7b41e73eb6549d8225dca34d2f94
#
_cell.length_a   1.000
_cell.length_b   1.000
_cell.length_c   1.000
_cell.angle_alpha   90.00
_cell.angle_beta   90.00
_cell.angle_gamma   90.00
#
_symmetry.space_group_name_H-M   'P 1'
#
loop_
_entity.id
_entity.type
_entity.pdbx_description
1 polymer ?
#
loop_
_entity_poly.entity_id
_entity_poly.type
_entity_poly.pdbx_seq_one_letter_code
_entity_poly.pdbx_strand_id
1 'polypeptide(L)'
;MLKYIFCTYDVWGDENDYEVNDIMKFSEKPIEVSEDASIDDIMRACADKGFLNKEYLDNIDVDHSCSPDYYEFWDLGTNLPFARVELVA
;
A
#
# COMPACT_ATOMS: atom_id res chain seq x y z
N MET A 1 -13.39 -3.68 13.57
CA MET A 1 -12.28 -2.98 12.91
C MET A 1 -11.84 -3.75 11.69
N LEU A 2 -11.42 -3.06 10.68
CA LEU A 2 -10.82 -3.67 9.50
C LEU A 2 -9.34 -3.94 9.77
N LYS A 3 -8.85 -5.06 9.23
CA LYS A 3 -7.46 -5.50 9.42
C LYS A 3 -6.81 -5.67 8.05
N TYR A 4 -5.65 -5.06 7.89
CA TYR A 4 -4.87 -5.09 6.63
C TYR A 4 -3.48 -5.62 6.88
N ILE A 5 -2.94 -6.33 5.90
CA ILE A 5 -1.53 -6.73 5.86
C ILE A 5 -0.82 -5.86 4.83
N PHE A 6 0.30 -5.28 5.22
CA PHE A 6 1.14 -4.49 4.30
C PHE A 6 2.07 -5.41 3.53
N CYS A 7 2.08 -5.24 2.20
CA CYS A 7 2.93 -6.01 1.30
C CYS A 7 3.77 -5.06 0.46
N THR A 8 5.01 -5.45 0.20
CA THR A 8 5.90 -4.72 -0.70
C THR A 8 6.04 -5.47 -2.02
N TYR A 9 6.36 -4.74 -3.09
CA TYR A 9 6.54 -5.29 -4.42
C TYR A 9 8.01 -5.30 -4.80
N ASP A 10 8.45 -6.39 -5.42
CA ASP A 10 9.65 -6.42 -6.23
C ASP A 10 9.26 -6.07 -7.66
N VAL A 11 9.61 -4.88 -8.13
CA VAL A 11 9.19 -4.36 -9.42
C VAL A 11 10.40 -4.18 -10.32
N TRP A 12 10.30 -4.70 -11.54
CA TRP A 12 11.33 -4.57 -12.58
C TRP A 12 10.81 -3.73 -13.73
N GLY A 13 11.68 -2.90 -14.30
CA GLY A 13 11.33 -2.09 -15.43
C GLY A 13 11.13 -0.61 -15.09
N ASP A 14 10.42 0.09 -15.96
CA ASP A 14 10.15 1.51 -15.82
C ASP A 14 8.66 1.80 -16.07
N GLU A 15 8.27 3.09 -16.04
CA GLU A 15 6.87 3.50 -16.17
C GLU A 15 6.19 3.06 -17.48
N ASN A 16 6.97 2.80 -18.52
CA ASN A 16 6.45 2.41 -19.84
C ASN A 16 6.28 0.90 -19.99
N ASP A 17 7.09 0.13 -19.26
CA ASP A 17 7.06 -1.33 -19.32
C ASP A 17 7.60 -1.87 -18.00
N TYR A 18 6.73 -2.35 -17.13
CA TYR A 18 7.12 -2.85 -15.83
C TYR A 18 6.43 -4.19 -15.52
N GLU A 19 7.03 -4.92 -14.62
CA GLU A 19 6.51 -6.20 -14.14
C GLU A 19 6.67 -6.28 -12.63
N VAL A 20 5.58 -6.66 -11.94
CA VAL A 20 5.65 -7.00 -10.51
C VAL A 20 6.11 -8.44 -10.42
N ASN A 21 7.36 -8.62 -10.04
CA ASN A 21 8.01 -9.92 -10.00
C ASN A 21 7.62 -10.73 -8.77
N ASP A 22 7.46 -10.07 -7.63
CA ASP A 22 7.09 -10.73 -6.38
C ASP A 22 6.33 -9.77 -5.47
N ILE A 23 5.49 -10.35 -4.61
CA ILE A 23 4.73 -9.62 -3.60
C ILE A 23 5.06 -10.26 -2.25
N MET A 24 5.68 -9.47 -1.37
CA MET A 24 6.18 -9.96 -0.09
C MET A 24 5.38 -9.36 1.05
N LYS A 25 4.86 -10.21 1.93
CA LYS A 25 4.20 -9.74 3.16
C LYS A 25 5.25 -9.15 4.09
N PHE A 26 5.08 -7.89 4.43
CA PHE A 26 6.04 -7.16 5.23
C PHE A 26 5.66 -7.10 6.70
N SER A 27 4.37 -7.01 7.01
CA SER A 27 3.88 -6.94 8.38
C SER A 27 3.42 -8.32 8.87
N GLU A 28 3.93 -8.76 10.01
CA GLU A 28 3.48 -10.00 10.65
C GLU A 28 2.12 -9.83 11.32
N LYS A 29 1.88 -8.63 11.86
CA LYS A 29 0.63 -8.29 12.54
C LYS A 29 -0.22 -7.40 11.67
N PRO A 30 -1.55 -7.61 11.67
CA PRO A 30 -2.44 -6.74 10.91
C PRO A 30 -2.38 -5.29 11.38
N ILE A 31 -2.57 -4.37 10.43
CA ILE A 31 -2.79 -2.96 10.69
C ILE A 31 -4.30 -2.81 10.90
N GLU A 32 -4.70 -2.37 12.08
CA GLU A 32 -6.12 -2.21 12.41
C GLU A 32 -6.56 -0.77 12.19
N VAL A 33 -7.67 -0.60 11.48
CA VAL A 33 -8.28 0.70 11.24
C VAL A 33 -9.79 0.61 11.45
N SER A 34 -10.42 1.76 11.70
CA SER A 34 -11.86 1.86 11.80
C SER A 34 -12.52 1.44 10.48
N GLU A 35 -13.72 0.89 10.56
CA GLU A 35 -14.52 0.57 9.36
C GLU A 35 -14.84 1.80 8.53
N ASP A 36 -14.84 2.99 9.14
CA ASP A 36 -15.07 4.27 8.47
C ASP A 36 -13.79 4.93 7.99
N ALA A 37 -12.64 4.26 8.14
CA ALA A 37 -11.34 4.84 7.79
C ALA A 37 -11.28 5.17 6.29
N SER A 38 -10.81 6.38 5.99
CA SER A 38 -10.49 6.79 4.62
C SER A 38 -9.17 6.16 4.17
N ILE A 39 -8.88 6.27 2.88
CA ILE A 39 -7.57 5.86 2.34
C ILE A 39 -6.44 6.62 3.03
N ASP A 40 -6.62 7.91 3.31
CA ASP A 40 -5.62 8.69 4.04
C ASP A 40 -5.39 8.14 5.45
N ASP A 41 -6.44 7.71 6.11
CA ASP A 41 -6.32 7.09 7.44
C ASP A 41 -5.56 5.78 7.37
N ILE A 42 -5.79 4.97 6.35
CA ILE A 42 -5.07 3.71 6.13
C ILE A 42 -3.59 3.98 5.87
N MET A 43 -3.28 4.97 5.02
CA MET A 43 -1.90 5.35 4.72
C MET A 43 -1.18 5.87 5.98
N ARG A 44 -1.84 6.67 6.79
CA ARG A 44 -1.28 7.16 8.05
C ARG A 44 -1.04 6.03 9.04
N ALA A 45 -1.94 5.08 9.13
CA ALA A 45 -1.76 3.90 9.97
C ALA A 45 -0.53 3.09 9.54
N CYS A 46 -0.32 2.93 8.22
CA CYS A 46 0.88 2.29 7.68
C CYS A 46 2.13 3.09 8.03
N ALA A 47 2.08 4.42 7.92
CA ALA A 47 3.20 5.29 8.26
C ALA A 47 3.53 5.26 9.75
N ASP A 48 2.51 5.21 10.61
CA ASP A 48 2.69 5.11 12.05
C ASP A 48 3.37 3.80 12.48
N LYS A 49 3.17 2.74 11.70
CA LYS A 49 3.86 1.47 11.91
C LYS A 49 5.24 1.39 11.27
N GLY A 50 5.65 2.44 10.56
CA GLY A 50 6.95 2.50 9.90
C GLY A 50 7.00 1.88 8.51
N PHE A 51 5.86 1.48 7.94
CA PHE A 51 5.81 0.85 6.62
C PHE A 51 5.83 1.85 5.48
N LEU A 52 5.35 3.06 5.71
CA LEU A 52 5.40 4.18 4.77
C LEU A 52 6.14 5.35 5.42
N ASN A 53 6.82 6.14 4.61
CA ASN A 53 7.50 7.34 5.08
C ASN A 53 6.48 8.49 5.18
N LYS A 54 6.29 9.03 6.38
CA LYS A 54 5.34 10.13 6.63
C LYS A 54 5.59 11.35 5.76
N GLU A 55 6.85 11.63 5.43
CA GLU A 55 7.24 12.77 4.61
C GLU A 55 6.91 12.57 3.13
N TYR A 56 6.63 11.33 2.72
CA TYR A 56 6.38 10.97 1.33
C TYR A 56 4.92 10.67 1.01
N LEU A 57 4.01 10.81 1.97
CA LEU A 57 2.60 10.44 1.75
C LEU A 57 1.96 11.22 0.59
N ASP A 58 2.35 12.48 0.38
CA ASP A 58 1.85 13.30 -0.72
C ASP A 58 2.34 12.84 -2.10
N ASN A 59 3.36 11.99 -2.14
CA ASN A 59 3.91 11.43 -3.37
C ASN A 59 3.40 10.02 -3.68
N ILE A 60 2.39 9.58 -2.94
CA ILE A 60 1.80 8.25 -3.09
C ILE A 60 0.39 8.42 -3.64
N ASP A 61 0.11 7.72 -4.75
CA ASP A 61 -1.23 7.58 -5.28
C ASP A 61 -1.77 6.19 -4.94
N VAL A 62 -3.08 6.08 -4.79
CA VAL A 62 -3.72 4.82 -4.40
C VAL A 62 -4.65 4.35 -5.50
N ASP A 63 -4.43 3.13 -5.97
CA ASP A 63 -5.32 2.47 -6.92
C ASP A 63 -6.40 1.71 -6.14
N HIS A 64 -7.66 2.07 -6.37
CA HIS A 64 -8.84 1.50 -5.73
C HIS A 64 -9.52 0.42 -6.57
N SER A 65 -8.98 0.07 -7.72
CA SER A 65 -9.67 -0.79 -8.69
C SER A 65 -9.95 -2.19 -8.16
N CYS A 66 -9.20 -2.64 -7.17
CA CYS A 66 -9.36 -3.96 -6.54
C CYS A 66 -9.99 -3.88 -5.14
N SER A 67 -10.58 -2.73 -4.78
CA SER A 67 -11.32 -2.57 -3.53
C SER A 67 -12.53 -3.51 -3.48
N PRO A 68 -12.87 -4.12 -2.32
CA PRO A 68 -12.24 -3.94 -1.02
C PRO A 68 -11.06 -4.89 -0.74
N ASP A 69 -10.69 -5.77 -1.66
CA ASP A 69 -9.71 -6.83 -1.42
C ASP A 69 -8.34 -6.26 -1.10
N TYR A 70 -7.89 -5.27 -1.87
CA TYR A 70 -6.65 -4.58 -1.57
C TYR A 70 -6.62 -3.19 -2.20
N TYR A 71 -5.72 -2.33 -1.66
CA TYR A 71 -5.40 -1.01 -2.20
C TYR A 71 -3.93 -1.00 -2.58
N GLU A 72 -3.64 -0.61 -3.81
CA GLU A 72 -2.28 -0.59 -4.35
C GLU A 72 -1.71 0.81 -4.27
N PHE A 73 -0.48 0.91 -3.78
CA PHE A 73 0.22 2.18 -3.62
C PHE A 73 1.22 2.39 -4.75
N TRP A 74 1.12 3.55 -5.38
CA TRP A 74 1.97 3.96 -6.49
C TRP A 74 2.84 5.14 -6.09
N ASP A 75 4.10 5.09 -6.49
CA ASP A 75 5.04 6.20 -6.31
C ASP A 75 4.88 7.18 -7.48
N LEU A 76 4.46 8.42 -7.19
CA LEU A 76 4.29 9.45 -8.22
C LEU A 76 5.63 9.85 -8.84
N GLY A 77 6.74 9.71 -8.14
CA GLY A 77 8.06 10.04 -8.64
C GLY A 77 8.54 9.11 -9.74
N THR A 78 8.31 7.80 -9.58
CA THR A 78 8.71 6.77 -10.55
C THR A 78 7.57 6.32 -11.45
N ASN A 79 6.34 6.63 -11.06
CA ASN A 79 5.10 6.17 -11.68
C ASN A 79 5.01 4.63 -11.74
N LEU A 80 5.46 3.98 -10.66
CA LEU A 80 5.43 2.53 -10.50
C LEU A 80 4.71 2.15 -9.21
N PRO A 81 4.00 1.00 -9.20
CA PRO A 81 3.46 0.48 -7.95
C PRO A 81 4.61 -0.07 -7.09
N PHE A 82 4.53 0.08 -5.77
CA PHE A 82 5.62 -0.37 -4.88
C PHE A 82 5.14 -1.16 -3.68
N ALA A 83 3.86 -1.10 -3.35
CA ALA A 83 3.30 -1.76 -2.18
C ALA A 83 1.79 -1.87 -2.28
N ARG A 84 1.20 -2.63 -1.37
CA ARG A 84 -0.25 -2.66 -1.20
C ARG A 84 -0.63 -3.05 0.22
N VAL A 85 -1.86 -2.77 0.61
CA VAL A 85 -2.48 -3.31 1.82
C VAL A 85 -3.61 -4.25 1.41
N GLU A 86 -3.58 -5.47 1.95
CA GLU A 86 -4.59 -6.50 1.69
C GLU A 86 -5.54 -6.61 2.87
N LEU A 87 -6.83 -6.62 2.59
CA LEU A 87 -7.85 -6.82 3.61
C LEU A 87 -7.83 -8.29 4.05
N VAL A 88 -7.68 -8.55 5.35
CA VAL A 88 -7.62 -9.91 5.90
C VAL A 88 -8.78 -10.25 6.82
N ALA A 89 -9.56 -9.26 7.23
CA ALA A 89 -10.73 -9.52 8.05
C ALA A 89 -11.70 -8.34 8.01
#